data_8344c4ee60b3895deed9e15cd4edbf00
#
_entry.id   8344c4ee60b3895deed9e15cd4edbf00
#
_cell.length_a   1.000
_cell.length_b   1.000
_cell.length_c   1.000
_cell.angle_alpha   90.00
_cell.angle_beta   90.00
_cell.angle_gamma   90.00
#
_symmetry.space_group_name_H-M   'P 1'
#
loop_
_entity.id
_entity.type
_entity.pdbx_description
1 polymer ?
#
loop_
_entity_poly.entity_id
_entity_poly.type
_entity_poly.pdbx_seq_one_letter_code
_entity_poly.pdbx_strand_id
1 'polypeptide(L)' 'MAQITKDGYVFTILDEIQAQYGELVKLVLATESMDNTEKQYWFDILPSMTDEQVDRLFDILETERKKLEELEVKYQKK' A
#
# COMPACT_ATOMS: atom_id res chain seq x y z
N MET A 1 -18.84 -0.70 1.97
CA MET A 1 -17.53 -0.14 1.62
C MET A 1 -16.86 0.43 2.85
N ALA A 2 -15.59 0.15 3.01
CA ALA A 2 -14.80 0.72 4.10
C ALA A 2 -14.18 2.05 3.65
N GLN A 3 -14.07 2.98 4.58
CA GLN A 3 -13.39 4.25 4.35
C GLN A 3 -12.23 4.38 5.32
N ILE A 4 -11.08 4.77 4.79
CA ILE A 4 -9.87 4.99 5.58
C ILE A 4 -9.44 6.42 5.38
N THR A 5 -9.33 7.16 6.47
CA THR A 5 -8.84 8.54 6.43
C THR A 5 -7.37 8.57 6.81
N LYS A 6 -6.55 9.16 5.95
CA LYS A 6 -5.13 9.35 6.22
C LYS A 6 -4.70 10.71 5.67
N ASP A 7 -4.07 11.51 6.50
CA ASP A 7 -3.55 12.83 6.15
C ASP A 7 -4.61 13.74 5.49
N GLY A 8 -5.84 13.64 5.98
CA GLY A 8 -6.95 14.44 5.48
C GLY A 8 -7.60 13.94 4.21
N TYR A 9 -7.13 12.83 3.66
CA TYR A 9 -7.70 12.22 2.46
C TYR A 9 -8.48 10.95 2.83
N VAL A 10 -9.68 10.79 2.28
CA VAL A 10 -10.54 9.63 2.53
C VAL A 10 -10.42 8.65 1.37
N PHE A 11 -9.91 7.46 1.67
CA PHE A 11 -9.82 6.37 0.70
C PHE A 11 -11.03 5.45 0.85
N THR A 12 -11.60 5.03 -0.27
CA THR A 12 -12.72 4.09 -0.28
C THR A 12 -12.25 2.73 -0.76
N ILE A 13 -12.49 1.69 0.05
CA ILE A 13 -12.04 0.33 -0.20
C ILE A 13 -13.20 -0.61 0.05
N LEU A 14 -13.34 -1.65 -0.80
CA LEU A 14 -14.32 -2.70 -0.53
C LEU A 14 -13.97 -3.44 0.76
N ASP A 15 -14.98 -3.74 1.57
CA ASP A 15 -14.78 -4.47 2.84
C ASP A 15 -14.04 -5.79 2.63
N GLU A 16 -14.38 -6.51 1.56
CA GLU A 16 -13.74 -7.77 1.20
C GLU A 16 -12.24 -7.59 0.94
N ILE A 17 -11.87 -6.52 0.26
CA ILE A 17 -10.47 -6.22 -0.05
C ILE A 17 -9.72 -5.86 1.22
N GLN A 18 -10.32 -5.06 2.08
CA GLN A 18 -9.68 -4.70 3.34
C GLN A 18 -9.48 -5.93 4.24
N ALA A 19 -10.43 -6.85 4.28
CA ALA A 19 -10.34 -8.06 5.07
C ALA A 19 -9.32 -9.04 4.49
N GLN A 20 -9.30 -9.20 3.16
CA GLN A 20 -8.47 -10.20 2.49
C GLN A 20 -7.02 -9.71 2.30
N TYR A 21 -6.86 -8.44 1.98
CA TYR A 21 -5.55 -7.85 1.64
C TYR A 21 -5.19 -6.72 2.61
N GLY A 22 -5.50 -6.88 3.89
CA GLY A 22 -5.26 -5.83 4.88
C GLY A 22 -3.81 -5.35 4.94
N GLU A 23 -2.84 -6.25 4.80
CA GLU A 23 -1.42 -5.88 4.80
C GLU A 23 -1.04 -5.09 3.57
N LEU A 24 -1.56 -5.48 2.40
CA LEU A 24 -1.33 -4.76 1.16
C LEU A 24 -1.92 -3.35 1.25
N VAL A 25 -3.11 -3.23 1.80
CA VAL A 25 -3.76 -1.92 2.01
C VAL A 25 -2.87 -1.03 2.87
N LYS A 26 -2.32 -1.56 3.95
CA LYS A 26 -1.41 -0.81 4.81
C LYS A 26 -0.14 -0.36 4.06
N LEU A 27 0.43 -1.24 3.26
CA LEU A 27 1.62 -0.91 2.47
C LEU A 27 1.34 0.18 1.46
N VAL A 28 0.20 0.11 0.77
CA VAL A 28 -0.20 1.15 -0.19
C VAL A 28 -0.38 2.48 0.52
N LEU A 29 -1.03 2.49 1.67
CA LEU A 29 -1.23 3.71 2.44
C LEU A 29 0.07 4.31 2.94
N ALA A 30 1.04 3.47 3.31
CA ALA A 30 2.30 3.91 3.90
C ALA A 30 3.35 4.32 2.87
N THR A 31 3.22 3.88 1.62
CA THR A 31 4.24 4.17 0.61
C THR A 31 4.27 5.66 0.27
N GLU A 32 5.48 6.19 0.09
CA GLU A 32 5.67 7.58 -0.32
C GLU A 32 5.87 7.72 -1.82
N SER A 33 5.99 6.61 -2.54
CA SER A 33 6.20 6.64 -3.98
C SER A 33 4.93 6.88 -4.78
N MET A 34 3.77 6.90 -4.13
CA MET A 34 2.48 7.17 -4.76
C MET A 34 1.78 8.33 -4.07
N ASP A 35 1.11 9.17 -4.86
CA ASP A 35 0.24 10.20 -4.28
C ASP A 35 -1.13 9.60 -3.92
N ASN A 36 -2.00 10.42 -3.33
CA ASN A 36 -3.32 9.95 -2.87
C ASN A 36 -4.19 9.46 -4.03
N THR A 37 -4.11 10.09 -5.18
CA THR A 37 -4.87 9.71 -6.36
C THR A 37 -4.45 8.32 -6.87
N GLU A 38 -3.14 8.07 -6.90
CA GLU A 38 -2.61 6.76 -7.30
C GLU A 38 -3.00 5.67 -6.31
N LYS A 39 -2.93 5.97 -5.01
CA LYS A 39 -3.33 5.01 -3.98
C LYS A 39 -4.80 4.61 -4.14
N GLN A 40 -5.68 5.59 -4.36
CA GLN A 40 -7.09 5.30 -4.58
C GLN A 40 -7.28 4.48 -5.86
N TYR A 41 -6.54 4.77 -6.92
CA TYR A 41 -6.58 4.00 -8.16
C TYR A 41 -6.27 2.52 -7.90
N TRP A 42 -5.22 2.24 -7.14
CA TRP A 42 -4.87 0.85 -6.80
C TRP A 42 -5.96 0.17 -5.99
N PHE A 43 -6.58 0.86 -5.06
CA PHE A 43 -7.70 0.30 -4.31
C PHE A 43 -8.89 -0.01 -5.21
N ASP A 44 -9.14 0.84 -6.20
CA ASP A 44 -10.25 0.63 -7.14
C ASP A 44 -10.03 -0.58 -8.05
N ILE A 45 -8.81 -0.85 -8.45
CA ILE A 45 -8.51 -1.96 -9.37
C ILE A 45 -8.21 -3.28 -8.66
N LEU A 46 -7.92 -3.26 -7.36
CA LEU A 46 -7.61 -4.48 -6.61
C LEU A 46 -8.63 -5.60 -6.81
N PRO A 47 -9.95 -5.33 -6.78
CA PRO A 47 -10.93 -6.41 -7.01
C PRO A 47 -10.83 -7.06 -8.38
N SER A 48 -10.27 -6.37 -9.36
CA SER A 48 -10.11 -6.86 -10.73
C SER A 48 -8.74 -7.50 -10.98
N MET A 49 -7.83 -7.40 -10.03
CA MET A 49 -6.48 -7.95 -10.17
C MET A 49 -6.47 -9.46 -9.95
N THR A 50 -5.62 -10.17 -10.69
CA THR A 50 -5.38 -11.58 -10.42
C THR A 50 -4.50 -11.74 -9.18
N ASP A 51 -4.47 -12.95 -8.62
CA ASP A 51 -3.63 -13.24 -7.45
C ASP A 51 -2.16 -12.97 -7.74
N GLU A 52 -1.70 -13.30 -8.94
CA GLU A 52 -0.31 -13.04 -9.35
C GLU A 52 -0.01 -11.55 -9.38
N GLN A 53 -0.94 -10.74 -9.88
CA GLN A 53 -0.76 -9.29 -9.93
C GLN A 53 -0.74 -8.69 -8.53
N VAL A 54 -1.60 -9.17 -7.65
CA VAL A 54 -1.63 -8.73 -6.26
C VAL A 54 -0.32 -9.07 -5.55
N ASP A 55 0.15 -10.30 -5.72
CA ASP A 55 1.41 -10.75 -5.12
C ASP A 55 2.60 -9.90 -5.62
N ARG A 56 2.61 -9.58 -6.90
CA ARG A 56 3.68 -8.76 -7.48
C ARG A 56 3.67 -7.34 -6.89
N LEU A 57 2.49 -6.75 -6.77
CA LEU A 57 2.37 -5.43 -6.15
C LEU A 57 2.85 -5.46 -4.71
N PHE A 58 2.45 -6.48 -3.96
CA PHE A 58 2.87 -6.67 -2.59
C PHE A 58 4.41 -6.76 -2.48
N ASP A 59 5.03 -7.56 -3.34
CA ASP A 59 6.49 -7.72 -3.36
C ASP A 59 7.20 -6.40 -3.65
N ILE A 60 6.70 -5.64 -4.60
CA ILE A 60 7.30 -4.34 -4.95
C ILE A 60 7.24 -3.40 -3.75
N LEU A 61 6.10 -3.29 -3.11
CA LEU A 61 5.92 -2.39 -1.96
C LEU A 61 6.73 -2.85 -0.75
N GLU A 62 6.78 -4.16 -0.49
CA GLU A 62 7.60 -4.72 0.58
C GLU A 62 9.09 -4.43 0.36
N THR A 63 9.56 -4.60 -0.88
CA THR A 63 10.95 -4.32 -1.22
C THR A 63 11.29 -2.86 -1.01
N GLU A 64 10.42 -1.96 -1.42
CA GLU A 64 10.62 -0.53 -1.21
C GLU A 64 10.70 -0.19 0.28
N ARG A 65 9.80 -0.74 1.07
CA ARG A 65 9.78 -0.51 2.51
C ARG A 65 11.08 -0.99 3.16
N LYS A 66 11.55 -2.18 2.79
CA LYS A 66 12.80 -2.73 3.32
C LYS A 66 14.01 -1.87 2.94
N LYS A 67 14.03 -1.39 1.71
CA LYS A 67 15.13 -0.51 1.27
C LYS A 67 15.16 0.79 2.06
N LEU A 68 14.02 1.38 2.31
CA LEU A 68 13.94 2.61 3.11
C LEU A 68 14.41 2.36 4.55
N GLU A 69 14.01 1.25 5.16
CA GLU A 69 14.45 0.88 6.50
C GLU A 69 15.96 0.66 6.54
N GLU A 70 16.53 0.00 5.54
CA GLU A 70 17.98 -0.21 5.46
C GLU A 70 18.74 1.11 5.36
N LEU A 71 18.23 2.05 4.55
CA LEU A 71 18.84 3.36 4.43
C LEU A 71 18.80 4.13 5.75
N GLU A 72 17.69 4.08 6.46
CA GLU A 72 17.56 4.73 7.77
C GLU A 72 18.53 4.14 8.78
N VAL A 73 18.67 2.82 8.82
CA VAL A 73 19.60 2.15 9.71
C VAL A 73 21.03 2.56 9.41
N LYS A 74 21.42 2.65 8.14
CA LYS A 74 22.75 3.08 7.75
C LYS A 74 23.05 4.51 8.20
N TYR A 75 22.10 5.40 8.07
CA TYR A 75 22.28 6.78 8.51
C TYR A 75 22.37 6.90 10.02
N GLN A 76 21.66 6.06 10.74
CA GLN A 76 21.67 6.09 12.20
C GLN A 76 22.92 5.47 12.82
N LYS A 77 23.65 4.71 12.07
CA LYS A 77 24.84 4.01 12.56
C LYS A 77 26.13 4.83 12.53
N LYS A 78 26.02 6.08 12.39
CA LYS A 78 27.25 6.89 12.46
C LYS A 78 27.91 6.83 13.86
#